data_2ed3bf22582bce19a082776967436110
#
_entry.id   2ed3bf22582bce19a082776967436110
#
_cell.length_a   1.000
_cell.length_b   1.000
_cell.length_c   1.000
_cell.angle_alpha   90.00
_cell.angle_beta   90.00
_cell.angle_gamma   90.00
#
_symmetry.space_group_name_H-M   'P 1'
#
loop_
_entity.id
_entity.type
_entity.pdbx_description
1 polymer ?
#
loop_
_entity_poly.entity_id
_entity_poly.type
_entity_poly.pdbx_seq_one_letter_code
_entity_poly.pdbx_strand_id
1 'polypeptide(L)'
;MNKFILRQSLLLLLTATIWGVAFVAQSVGMDYVGPFTFNVMRSIIGGVVLLPCIALLGKINGKGNTEAAKKMDGKERKTLFIGGIACGVLLCIASNLQQFGIMYTSVGKAGFITAMYIVVVPVLGIFLRKKVSGLSLIHI
;
A
#
# COMPACT_ATOMS: atom_id res chain seq x y z
N MET A 1 16.56 -17.74 20.52
CA MET A 1 15.81 -16.76 19.70
C MET A 1 14.34 -16.94 19.99
N ASN A 2 13.64 -15.90 20.42
CA ASN A 2 12.25 -15.97 20.85
C ASN A 2 11.38 -16.37 19.63
N LYS A 3 10.53 -17.41 19.74
CA LYS A 3 9.65 -17.88 18.64
C LYS A 3 8.80 -16.75 18.06
N PHE A 4 8.46 -15.75 18.88
CA PHE A 4 7.72 -14.55 18.46
C PHE A 4 8.55 -13.69 17.48
N ILE A 5 9.81 -13.40 17.82
CA ILE A 5 10.71 -12.60 16.96
C ILE A 5 10.95 -13.32 15.63
N LEU A 6 11.18 -14.63 15.67
CA LEU A 6 11.38 -15.43 14.46
C LEU A 6 10.18 -15.36 13.52
N ARG A 7 8.96 -15.49 14.07
CA ARG A 7 7.72 -15.39 13.29
C ARG A 7 7.56 -14.02 12.62
N GLN A 8 7.86 -12.94 13.36
CA GLN A 8 7.79 -11.58 12.83
C GLN A 8 8.80 -11.37 11.69
N SER A 9 10.05 -11.82 11.91
CA SER A 9 11.10 -11.73 10.89
C SER A 9 10.77 -12.51 9.62
N LEU A 10 10.17 -13.70 9.76
CA LEU A 10 9.73 -14.49 8.62
C LEU A 10 8.59 -13.80 7.83
N LEU A 11 7.64 -13.18 8.54
CA LEU A 11 6.57 -12.43 7.89
C LEU A 11 7.10 -11.20 7.14
N LEU A 12 8.06 -10.48 7.72
CA LEU A 12 8.73 -9.36 7.06
C LEU A 12 9.50 -9.82 5.82
N LEU A 13 10.25 -10.92 5.92
CA LEU A 13 10.97 -11.49 4.79
C LEU A 13 10.02 -11.91 3.66
N LEU A 14 8.91 -12.57 4.00
CA LEU A 14 7.88 -12.96 3.05
C LEU A 14 7.28 -11.73 2.34
N THR A 15 6.96 -10.69 3.10
CA THR A 15 6.43 -9.44 2.54
C THR A 15 7.44 -8.79 1.58
N ALA A 16 8.70 -8.70 1.98
CA ALA A 16 9.76 -8.14 1.15
C ALA A 16 9.97 -8.96 -0.15
N THR A 17 9.89 -10.28 -0.06
CA THR A 17 9.98 -11.17 -1.23
C THR A 17 8.80 -10.94 -2.20
N ILE A 18 7.58 -10.87 -1.69
CA ILE A 18 6.38 -10.61 -2.50
C ILE A 18 6.51 -9.25 -3.21
N TRP A 19 6.98 -8.22 -2.52
CA TRP A 19 7.20 -6.91 -3.12
C TRP A 19 8.29 -6.93 -4.20
N GLY A 20 9.40 -7.59 -3.95
CA GLY A 20 10.48 -7.75 -4.92
C GLY A 20 10.00 -8.46 -6.20
N VAL A 21 9.28 -9.56 -6.06
CA VAL A 21 8.66 -10.27 -7.19
C VAL A 21 7.67 -9.38 -7.94
N ALA A 22 6.88 -8.58 -7.23
CA ALA A 22 5.93 -7.66 -7.84
C ALA A 22 6.62 -6.60 -8.72
N PHE A 23 7.78 -6.07 -8.31
CA PHE A 23 8.57 -5.15 -9.13
C PHE A 23 9.09 -5.79 -10.41
N VAL A 24 9.59 -7.03 -10.32
CA VAL A 24 10.04 -7.79 -11.49
C VAL A 24 8.87 -8.07 -12.43
N ALA A 25 7.74 -8.52 -11.90
CA ALA A 25 6.53 -8.77 -12.68
C ALA A 25 6.01 -7.50 -13.37
N GLN A 26 6.10 -6.34 -12.73
CA GLN A 26 5.76 -5.06 -13.35
C GLN A 26 6.69 -4.73 -14.51
N SER A 27 8.00 -4.92 -14.34
CA SER A 27 8.98 -4.63 -15.41
C SER A 27 8.75 -5.54 -16.63
N VAL A 28 8.65 -6.83 -16.41
CA VAL A 28 8.42 -7.81 -17.50
C VAL A 28 7.04 -7.61 -18.15
N GLY A 29 6.01 -7.34 -17.36
CA GLY A 29 4.66 -7.13 -17.88
C GLY A 29 4.55 -5.92 -18.80
N MET A 30 5.37 -4.89 -18.60
CA MET A 30 5.39 -3.70 -19.44
C MET A 30 6.03 -3.93 -20.82
N ASP A 31 6.81 -4.99 -20.99
CA ASP A 31 7.36 -5.37 -22.31
C ASP A 31 6.24 -5.88 -23.25
N TYR A 32 5.12 -6.34 -22.69
CA TYR A 32 4.00 -6.90 -23.47
C TYR A 32 2.80 -5.96 -23.56
N VAL A 33 2.58 -5.12 -22.54
CA VAL A 33 1.44 -4.19 -22.47
C VAL A 33 1.91 -2.83 -21.97
N GLY A 34 1.30 -1.76 -22.48
CA GLY A 34 1.64 -0.41 -22.06
C GLY A 34 1.44 -0.19 -20.53
N PRO A 35 2.18 0.76 -19.94
CA PRO A 35 2.20 0.98 -18.50
C PRO A 35 0.82 1.29 -17.91
N PHE A 36 0.00 2.06 -18.62
CA PHE A 36 -1.36 2.38 -18.19
C PHE A 36 -2.26 1.15 -18.19
N THR A 37 -2.22 0.35 -19.27
CA THR A 37 -3.02 -0.87 -19.38
C THR A 37 -2.67 -1.86 -18.28
N PHE A 38 -1.37 -2.05 -18.02
CA PHE A 38 -0.91 -2.92 -16.95
C PHE A 38 -1.43 -2.44 -15.58
N ASN A 39 -1.33 -1.13 -15.30
CA ASN A 39 -1.75 -0.56 -14.02
C ASN A 39 -3.27 -0.65 -13.81
N VAL A 40 -4.06 -0.42 -14.87
CA VAL A 40 -5.52 -0.57 -14.83
C VAL A 40 -5.92 -2.02 -14.58
N MET A 41 -5.36 -2.98 -15.32
CA MET A 41 -5.66 -4.40 -15.15
C MET A 41 -5.30 -4.89 -13.74
N ARG A 42 -4.13 -4.51 -13.23
CA ARG A 42 -3.72 -4.82 -11.85
C ARG A 42 -4.70 -4.28 -10.83
N SER A 43 -5.15 -3.03 -11.02
CA SER A 43 -6.08 -2.38 -10.10
C SER A 43 -7.47 -3.02 -10.10
N ILE A 44 -7.96 -3.42 -11.28
CA ILE A 44 -9.23 -4.14 -11.42
C ILE A 44 -9.14 -5.51 -10.74
N ILE A 45 -8.12 -6.29 -11.04
CA ILE A 45 -7.91 -7.61 -10.44
C ILE A 45 -7.79 -7.49 -8.92
N GLY A 46 -6.99 -6.54 -8.44
CA GLY A 46 -6.83 -6.27 -7.01
C GLY A 46 -8.15 -5.88 -6.34
N GLY A 47 -8.94 -5.02 -6.95
CA GLY A 47 -10.27 -4.63 -6.46
C GLY A 47 -11.24 -5.80 -6.41
N VAL A 48 -11.29 -6.62 -7.45
CA VAL A 48 -12.17 -7.81 -7.51
C VAL A 48 -11.78 -8.84 -6.44
N VAL A 49 -10.48 -9.06 -6.21
CA VAL A 49 -9.99 -9.99 -5.17
C VAL A 49 -10.22 -9.43 -3.77
N LEU A 50 -10.15 -8.12 -3.61
CA LEU A 50 -10.33 -7.48 -2.30
C LEU A 50 -11.77 -7.61 -1.77
N LEU A 51 -12.77 -7.59 -2.65
CA LEU A 51 -14.18 -7.71 -2.25
C LEU A 51 -14.49 -9.01 -1.49
N PRO A 52 -14.17 -10.21 -2.02
CA PRO A 52 -14.38 -11.44 -1.26
C PRO A 52 -13.49 -11.54 -0.01
N CYS A 53 -12.27 -11.00 -0.04
CA CYS A 53 -11.40 -10.95 1.14
C CYS A 53 -12.03 -10.14 2.28
N ILE A 54 -12.59 -8.97 1.98
CA ILE A 54 -13.30 -8.15 2.97
C ILE A 54 -14.51 -8.89 3.53
N ALA A 55 -15.30 -9.55 2.68
CA ALA A 55 -16.45 -10.33 3.10
C ALA A 55 -16.06 -11.51 4.02
N LEU A 56 -14.98 -12.23 3.68
CA LEU A 56 -14.45 -13.33 4.49
C LEU A 56 -13.90 -12.85 5.83
N LEU A 57 -13.10 -11.79 5.84
CA LEU A 57 -12.55 -11.21 7.06
C LEU A 57 -13.65 -10.65 7.97
N GLY A 58 -14.68 -10.03 7.39
CA GLY A 58 -15.86 -9.59 8.13
C GLY A 58 -16.61 -10.75 8.81
N LYS A 59 -16.65 -11.91 8.15
CA LYS A 59 -17.27 -13.14 8.69
C LYS A 59 -16.43 -13.80 9.78
N ILE A 60 -15.09 -13.76 9.65
CA ILE A 60 -14.14 -14.37 10.60
C ILE A 60 -13.99 -13.51 11.86
N ASN A 61 -13.86 -12.20 11.71
CA ASN A 61 -13.67 -11.27 12.83
C ASN A 61 -14.95 -10.98 13.65
N GLY A 62 -16.06 -11.60 13.31
CA GLY A 62 -17.32 -11.38 14.02
C GLY A 62 -17.89 -9.97 13.81
N LYS A 63 -19.03 -9.69 14.40
CA LYS A 63 -19.87 -8.49 14.22
C LYS A 63 -19.19 -7.12 14.52
N GLY A 64 -18.00 -7.09 15.09
CA GLY A 64 -17.37 -5.86 15.56
C GLY A 64 -17.14 -4.79 14.49
N ASN A 65 -16.65 -5.17 13.32
CA ASN A 65 -16.39 -4.20 12.24
C ASN A 65 -17.67 -3.75 11.52
N THR A 66 -18.67 -4.61 11.47
CA THR A 66 -19.97 -4.29 10.84
C THR A 66 -20.78 -3.35 11.73
N GLU A 67 -20.67 -3.49 13.07
CA GLU A 67 -21.32 -2.60 14.03
C GLU A 67 -20.65 -1.23 14.08
N ALA A 68 -19.32 -1.14 13.96
CA ALA A 68 -18.61 0.12 13.87
C ALA A 68 -19.03 0.92 12.61
N ALA A 69 -19.13 0.24 11.46
CA ALA A 69 -19.60 0.85 10.21
C ALA A 69 -21.09 1.26 10.27
N LYS A 70 -21.89 0.56 11.04
CA LYS A 70 -23.33 0.83 11.22
C LYS A 70 -23.61 1.96 12.20
N LYS A 71 -22.66 2.27 13.10
CA LYS A 71 -22.74 3.36 14.09
C LYS A 71 -22.15 4.68 13.60
N MET A 72 -21.57 4.72 12.39
CA MET A 72 -20.99 5.96 11.86
C MET A 72 -22.08 6.98 11.52
N ASP A 73 -21.92 8.19 12.06
CA ASP A 73 -22.76 9.32 11.71
C ASP A 73 -22.60 9.71 10.23
N GLY A 74 -23.65 10.28 9.64
CA GLY A 74 -23.65 10.67 8.22
C GLY A 74 -22.49 11.59 7.84
N LYS A 75 -22.03 12.43 8.77
CA LYS A 75 -20.89 13.34 8.59
C LYS A 75 -19.56 12.58 8.55
N GLU A 76 -19.38 11.59 9.42
CA GLU A 76 -18.21 10.73 9.45
C GLU A 76 -18.09 9.89 8.18
N ARG A 77 -19.21 9.34 7.71
CA ARG A 77 -19.28 8.57 6.46
C ARG A 77 -18.91 9.42 5.24
N LYS A 78 -19.38 10.67 5.19
CA LYS A 78 -19.01 11.62 4.12
C LYS A 78 -17.52 11.94 4.13
N THR A 79 -16.95 12.19 5.33
CA THR A 79 -15.52 12.46 5.50
C THR A 79 -14.68 11.24 5.08
N LEU A 80 -15.08 10.04 5.45
CA LEU A 80 -14.42 8.80 5.05
C LEU A 80 -14.44 8.62 3.53
N PHE A 81 -15.57 8.89 2.90
CA PHE A 81 -15.74 8.75 1.47
C PHE A 81 -14.89 9.77 0.69
N ILE A 82 -14.89 11.03 1.10
CA ILE A 82 -14.06 12.09 0.49
C ILE A 82 -12.58 11.80 0.70
N GLY A 83 -12.19 11.39 1.91
CA GLY A 83 -10.81 10.99 2.21
C GLY A 83 -10.37 9.78 1.38
N GLY A 84 -11.23 8.79 1.22
CA GLY A 84 -10.99 7.61 0.38
C GLY A 84 -10.78 7.96 -1.09
N ILE A 85 -11.61 8.85 -1.65
CA ILE A 85 -11.46 9.32 -3.03
C ILE A 85 -10.15 10.11 -3.18
N ALA A 86 -9.86 11.03 -2.28
CA ALA A 86 -8.63 11.82 -2.32
C ALA A 86 -7.38 10.92 -2.26
N CYS A 87 -7.35 9.97 -1.34
CA CYS A 87 -6.30 8.95 -1.25
C CYS A 87 -6.18 8.11 -2.52
N GLY A 88 -7.30 7.67 -3.07
CA GLY A 88 -7.35 6.88 -4.30
C GLY A 88 -6.78 7.63 -5.50
N VAL A 89 -7.12 8.91 -5.66
CA VAL A 89 -6.58 9.77 -6.73
C VAL A 89 -5.07 9.95 -6.57
N LEU A 90 -4.60 10.25 -5.36
CA LEU A 90 -3.16 10.40 -5.09
C LEU A 90 -2.39 9.10 -5.36
N LEU A 91 -2.93 7.96 -4.93
CA LEU A 91 -2.34 6.65 -5.20
C LEU A 91 -2.34 6.32 -6.69
N CYS A 92 -3.39 6.68 -7.43
CA CYS A 92 -3.44 6.50 -8.88
C CYS A 92 -2.33 7.30 -9.57
N ILE A 93 -2.16 8.57 -9.22
CA ILE A 93 -1.09 9.42 -9.77
C ILE A 93 0.28 8.83 -9.41
N ALA A 94 0.51 8.50 -8.15
CA ALA A 94 1.78 7.95 -7.68
C ALA A 94 2.12 6.62 -8.37
N SER A 95 1.14 5.72 -8.51
CA SER A 95 1.33 4.43 -9.18
C SER A 95 1.67 4.58 -10.67
N ASN A 96 1.05 5.53 -11.36
CA ASN A 96 1.37 5.79 -12.75
C ASN A 96 2.76 6.40 -12.93
N LEU A 97 3.15 7.36 -12.08
CA LEU A 97 4.50 7.93 -12.09
C LEU A 97 5.56 6.87 -11.78
N GLN A 98 5.30 6.00 -10.81
CA GLN A 98 6.18 4.88 -10.48
C GLN A 98 6.32 3.91 -11.67
N GLN A 99 5.22 3.60 -12.34
CA GLN A 99 5.20 2.71 -13.49
C GLN A 99 6.05 3.27 -14.64
N PHE A 100 5.92 4.56 -14.94
CA PHE A 100 6.80 5.24 -15.87
C PHE A 100 8.26 5.21 -15.43
N GLY A 101 8.53 5.45 -14.15
CA GLY A 101 9.89 5.38 -13.61
C GLY A 101 10.55 4.01 -13.85
N ILE A 102 9.79 2.92 -13.69
CA ILE A 102 10.29 1.55 -13.91
C ILE A 102 10.64 1.30 -15.38
N MET A 103 9.93 1.91 -16.33
CA MET A 103 10.25 1.78 -17.76
C MET A 103 11.62 2.36 -18.13
N TYR A 104 12.05 3.43 -17.47
CA TYR A 104 13.27 4.17 -17.80
C TYR A 104 14.45 3.84 -16.88
N THR A 105 14.28 2.91 -15.94
CA THR A 105 15.34 2.55 -14.98
C THR A 105 15.34 1.05 -14.70
N SER A 106 16.42 0.58 -14.08
CA SER A 106 16.47 -0.83 -13.65
C SER A 106 15.56 -1.06 -12.44
N VAL A 107 14.99 -2.27 -12.36
CA VAL A 107 14.10 -2.71 -11.27
C VAL A 107 14.73 -2.47 -9.90
N GLY A 108 16.04 -2.73 -9.75
CA GLY A 108 16.77 -2.51 -8.51
C GLY A 108 16.83 -1.03 -8.11
N LYS A 109 17.08 -0.13 -9.07
CA LYS A 109 17.09 1.32 -8.80
C LYS A 109 15.70 1.82 -8.44
N ALA A 110 14.66 1.38 -9.14
CA ALA A 110 13.29 1.73 -8.84
C ALA A 110 12.87 1.27 -7.43
N GLY A 111 13.22 0.04 -7.05
CA GLY A 111 12.98 -0.49 -5.72
C GLY A 111 13.71 0.28 -4.63
N PHE A 112 14.98 0.63 -4.85
CA PHE A 112 15.77 1.43 -3.91
C PHE A 112 15.17 2.84 -3.71
N ILE A 113 14.84 3.54 -4.80
CA ILE A 113 14.21 4.87 -4.74
C ILE A 113 12.86 4.79 -4.02
N THR A 114 12.07 3.75 -4.31
CA THR A 114 10.80 3.54 -3.61
C THR A 114 11.04 3.34 -2.11
N ALA A 115 12.04 2.54 -1.72
CA ALA A 115 12.37 2.32 -0.31
C ALA A 115 12.81 3.61 0.42
N MET A 116 13.30 4.62 -0.29
CA MET A 116 13.68 5.91 0.31
C MET A 116 12.49 6.64 0.96
N TYR A 117 11.25 6.30 0.64
CA TYR A 117 10.09 6.91 1.31
C TYR A 117 10.15 6.72 2.85
N ILE A 118 10.81 5.66 3.34
CA ILE A 118 11.01 5.39 4.77
C ILE A 118 11.74 6.57 5.45
N VAL A 119 12.65 7.22 4.73
CA VAL A 119 13.39 8.39 5.22
C VAL A 119 12.66 9.70 4.90
N VAL A 120 12.12 9.80 3.69
CA VAL A 120 11.48 11.03 3.19
C VAL A 120 10.21 11.37 3.98
N VAL A 121 9.39 10.37 4.31
CA VAL A 121 8.11 10.60 5.03
C VAL A 121 8.33 11.20 6.43
N PRO A 122 9.24 10.70 7.29
CA PRO A 122 9.53 11.34 8.58
C PRO A 122 10.13 12.74 8.43
N VAL A 123 11.02 12.95 7.46
CA VAL A 123 11.62 14.28 7.20
C VAL A 123 10.54 15.29 6.81
N LEU A 124 9.64 14.93 5.90
CA LEU A 124 8.49 15.77 5.56
C LEU A 124 7.56 16.00 6.75
N GLY A 125 7.37 15.00 7.61
CA GLY A 125 6.59 15.11 8.84
C GLY A 125 7.15 16.16 9.79
N ILE A 126 8.48 16.19 9.95
CA ILE A 126 9.18 17.21 10.75
C ILE A 126 8.99 18.60 10.11
N PHE A 127 9.16 18.71 8.81
CA PHE A 127 9.00 19.97 8.08
C PHE A 127 7.57 20.54 8.18
N LEU A 128 6.57 19.66 8.18
CA LEU A 128 5.15 20.02 8.37
C LEU A 128 4.77 20.24 9.85
N ARG A 129 5.74 20.38 10.75
CA ARG A 129 5.55 20.60 12.19
C ARG A 129 4.64 19.58 12.90
N LYS A 130 4.47 18.41 12.32
CA LYS A 130 3.82 17.31 13.05
C LYS A 130 4.80 16.76 14.07
N LYS A 131 4.36 16.64 15.34
CA LYS A 131 5.18 15.99 16.38
C LYS A 131 5.43 14.53 15.98
N VAL A 132 6.58 14.28 15.39
CA VAL A 132 7.04 12.92 15.09
C VAL A 132 7.56 12.35 16.40
N SER A 133 6.79 11.49 17.04
CA SER A 133 7.28 10.75 18.20
C SER A 133 8.37 9.77 17.71
N GLY A 134 9.50 9.69 18.43
CA GLY A 134 10.58 8.77 18.08
C GLY A 134 10.15 7.30 17.98
N LEU A 135 9.07 6.93 18.67
CA LEU A 135 8.40 5.63 18.54
C LEU A 135 7.75 5.42 17.15
N SER A 136 7.32 6.47 16.47
CA SER A 136 6.74 6.37 15.13
C SER A 136 7.79 6.02 14.06
N LEU A 137 9.06 6.38 14.29
CA LEU A 137 10.19 6.04 13.42
C LEU A 137 10.63 4.58 13.53
N ILE A 138 10.38 3.94 14.68
CA ILE A 138 10.76 2.56 14.96
C ILE A 138 9.68 1.57 14.50
N HIS A 139 8.45 2.03 14.34
CA HIS A 139 7.29 1.20 13.96
C HIS A 139 6.90 1.29 12.48
N ILE A 140 7.65 2.02 11.66
CA ILE A 140 7.56 1.98 10.19
C ILE A 140 8.57 0.98 9.68
#